data_d37ae046c6b0921488038ac1f589f27d
#
_entry.id   d37ae046c6b0921488038ac1f589f27d
#
_cell.length_a   1.000
_cell.length_b   1.000
_cell.length_c   1.000
_cell.angle_alpha   90.00
_cell.angle_beta   90.00
_cell.angle_gamma   90.00
#
_symmetry.space_group_name_H-M   'P 1'
#
loop_
_entity.id
_entity.type
_entity.pdbx_description
1 polymer ?
#
loop_
_entity_poly.entity_id
_entity_poly.type
_entity_poly.pdbx_seq_one_letter_code
_entity_poly.pdbx_strand_id
1 'polypeptide(L)'
;LVIADDFYPPFSKSPNARSIQAKGNTAPEMLEAILKLLPIDTEYVAHPVEYMVPDNDSGIVMESNPVWSDIKVVMEKYGYKDAVGTIERTKFYEKAKDAFVTVCTSERQPYGCIILQKGVM
;
A
#
# COMPACT_ATOMS: atom_id res chain seq x y z
N LEU A 1 5.14 2.73 -6.17
CA LEU A 1 5.70 1.75 -5.23
C LEU A 1 4.58 0.98 -4.55
N VAL A 2 4.70 -0.34 -4.50
CA VAL A 2 3.75 -1.23 -3.84
C VAL A 2 4.40 -1.84 -2.60
N ILE A 3 3.68 -1.79 -1.47
CA ILE A 3 4.01 -2.58 -0.29
C ILE A 3 3.05 -3.76 -0.31
N ALA A 4 3.57 -4.95 -0.54
CA ALA A 4 2.79 -6.15 -0.77
C ALA A 4 2.65 -6.98 0.50
N ASP A 5 1.46 -7.53 0.73
CA ASP A 5 1.26 -8.53 1.78
C ASP A 5 1.87 -9.89 1.34
N ASP A 6 1.78 -10.89 2.21
CA ASP A 6 2.40 -12.19 1.97
C ASP A 6 1.69 -12.99 0.84
N PHE A 7 0.53 -12.54 0.41
CA PHE A 7 -0.30 -13.19 -0.61
C PHE A 7 -0.20 -12.56 -2.00
N TYR A 8 0.43 -11.41 -2.11
CA TYR A 8 0.51 -10.64 -3.35
C TYR A 8 1.43 -11.32 -4.37
N PRO A 9 0.98 -11.54 -5.62
CA PRO A 9 1.82 -12.13 -6.67
C PRO A 9 2.62 -11.03 -7.40
N PRO A 10 3.87 -10.73 -6.99
CA PRO A 10 4.58 -9.56 -7.50
C PRO A 10 4.88 -9.62 -9.00
N PHE A 11 5.21 -10.80 -9.52
CA PHE A 11 5.57 -10.93 -10.93
C PHE A 11 4.38 -10.77 -11.87
N SER A 12 3.19 -11.24 -11.47
CA SER A 12 2.01 -11.15 -12.33
C SER A 12 1.32 -9.81 -12.25
N LYS A 13 1.37 -9.12 -11.09
CA LYS A 13 0.65 -7.87 -10.87
C LYS A 13 1.51 -6.63 -11.08
N SER A 14 2.83 -6.75 -10.96
CA SER A 14 3.78 -5.65 -11.16
C SER A 14 4.96 -6.16 -11.98
N PRO A 15 4.75 -6.50 -13.27
CA PRO A 15 5.77 -7.21 -14.05
C PRO A 15 7.04 -6.40 -14.33
N ASN A 16 6.95 -5.08 -14.28
CA ASN A 16 8.08 -4.18 -14.55
C ASN A 16 8.76 -3.67 -13.26
N ALA A 17 8.25 -4.06 -12.11
CA ALA A 17 8.78 -3.59 -10.84
C ALA A 17 9.96 -4.44 -10.38
N ARG A 18 10.89 -3.80 -9.69
CA ARG A 18 11.90 -4.52 -8.91
C ARG A 18 11.26 -5.01 -7.63
N SER A 19 11.49 -6.27 -7.28
CA SER A 19 11.00 -6.85 -6.03
C SER A 19 12.07 -6.78 -4.96
N ILE A 20 11.71 -6.21 -3.82
CA ILE A 20 12.58 -6.14 -2.64
C ILE A 20 11.96 -7.01 -1.55
N GLN A 21 12.75 -7.89 -0.97
CA GLN A 21 12.28 -8.77 0.09
C GLN A 21 12.44 -8.09 1.44
N ALA A 22 11.32 -7.97 2.16
CA ALA A 22 11.28 -7.41 3.51
C ALA A 22 10.59 -8.40 4.46
N LYS A 23 10.90 -9.67 4.32
CA LYS A 23 10.33 -10.73 5.16
C LYS A 23 10.71 -10.51 6.61
N GLY A 24 9.76 -10.78 7.51
CA GLY A 24 9.89 -10.48 8.94
C GLY A 24 9.29 -9.14 9.34
N ASN A 25 8.87 -8.32 8.37
CA ASN A 25 8.23 -7.02 8.61
C ASN A 25 6.78 -7.04 8.13
N THR A 26 5.91 -6.30 8.83
CA THR A 26 4.52 -6.09 8.41
C THR A 26 4.43 -4.94 7.41
N ALA A 27 3.28 -4.80 6.74
CA ALA A 27 3.05 -3.69 5.81
C ALA A 27 3.11 -2.32 6.51
N PRO A 28 2.47 -2.11 7.68
CA PRO A 28 2.61 -0.84 8.39
C PRO A 28 4.04 -0.52 8.81
N GLU A 29 4.83 -1.52 9.21
CA GLU A 29 6.24 -1.32 9.57
C GLU A 29 7.05 -0.82 8.37
N MET A 30 6.82 -1.40 7.20
CA MET A 30 7.50 -0.98 5.97
C MET A 30 7.02 0.39 5.49
N LEU A 31 5.72 0.69 5.63
CA LEU A 31 5.19 2.02 5.34
C LEU A 31 5.91 3.08 6.19
N GLU A 32 6.05 2.83 7.49
CA GLU A 32 6.74 3.76 8.38
C GLU A 32 8.19 3.99 7.96
N ALA A 33 8.91 2.92 7.63
CA ALA A 33 10.29 3.00 7.17
C ALA A 33 10.41 3.85 5.89
N ILE A 34 9.50 3.65 4.95
CA ILE A 34 9.50 4.37 3.68
C ILE A 34 9.18 5.85 3.87
N LEU A 35 8.21 6.18 4.72
CA LEU A 35 7.83 7.57 5.00
C LEU A 35 8.98 8.38 5.62
N LYS A 36 9.91 7.73 6.30
CA LYS A 36 11.11 8.39 6.84
C LYS A 36 12.10 8.78 5.76
N LEU A 37 12.07 8.12 4.60
CA LEU A 37 13.09 8.23 3.57
C LEU A 37 12.62 8.91 2.30
N LEU A 38 11.34 8.80 1.96
CA LEU A 38 10.79 9.27 0.71
C LEU A 38 9.64 10.26 0.93
N PRO A 39 9.63 11.39 0.21
CA PRO A 39 8.46 12.26 0.19
C PRO A 39 7.34 11.58 -0.59
N ILE A 40 6.10 11.77 -0.16
CA ILE A 40 4.92 11.36 -0.92
C ILE A 40 4.30 12.57 -1.61
N ASP A 41 3.56 12.32 -2.69
CA ASP A 41 2.99 13.38 -3.52
C ASP A 41 1.71 13.93 -2.89
N THR A 42 1.85 14.96 -2.06
CA THR A 42 0.72 15.64 -1.42
C THR A 42 0.22 16.85 -2.19
N GLU A 43 0.92 17.26 -3.25
CA GLU A 43 0.57 18.46 -4.02
C GLU A 43 -0.37 18.17 -5.17
N TYR A 44 -0.13 17.09 -5.91
CA TYR A 44 -0.85 16.77 -7.15
C TYR A 44 -1.85 15.62 -7.01
N VAL A 45 -1.76 14.85 -5.94
CA VAL A 45 -2.60 13.68 -5.69
C VAL A 45 -3.24 13.80 -4.32
N ALA A 46 -4.56 13.69 -4.25
CA ALA A 46 -5.30 13.82 -2.99
C ALA A 46 -4.96 12.69 -2.01
N HIS A 47 -4.81 11.47 -2.53
CA HIS A 47 -4.49 10.31 -1.71
C HIS A 47 -3.28 9.58 -2.30
N PRO A 48 -2.05 10.08 -2.03
CA PRO A 48 -0.83 9.44 -2.55
C PRO A 48 -0.51 8.09 -1.88
N VAL A 49 -1.16 7.78 -0.78
CA VAL A 49 -1.08 6.46 -0.12
C VAL A 49 -2.47 5.88 -0.10
N GLU A 50 -2.64 4.72 -0.71
CA GLU A 50 -3.92 4.02 -0.75
C GLU A 50 -3.72 2.57 -0.31
N TYR A 51 -4.65 2.05 0.50
CA TYR A 51 -4.64 0.65 0.86
C TYR A 51 -5.79 -0.10 0.20
N MET A 52 -5.53 -1.37 -0.11
CA MET A 52 -6.47 -2.22 -0.82
C MET A 52 -7.69 -2.58 0.04
N VAL A 53 -8.87 -2.46 -0.54
CA VAL A 53 -10.12 -2.94 0.06
C VAL A 53 -10.82 -3.90 -0.91
N PRO A 54 -11.77 -4.75 -0.42
CA PRO A 54 -12.53 -5.61 -1.33
C PRO A 54 -13.30 -4.81 -2.38
N ASP A 55 -13.43 -5.39 -3.58
CA ASP A 55 -14.25 -4.79 -4.63
C ASP A 55 -15.72 -4.69 -4.19
N ASN A 56 -16.42 -3.65 -4.60
CA ASN A 56 -17.82 -3.42 -4.22
C ASN A 56 -18.75 -4.55 -4.67
N ASP A 57 -18.44 -5.18 -5.80
CA ASP A 57 -19.24 -6.25 -6.39
C ASP A 57 -18.80 -7.66 -6.01
N SER A 58 -17.79 -7.78 -5.14
CA SER A 58 -17.23 -9.07 -4.74
C SER A 58 -18.10 -9.86 -3.77
N GLY A 59 -19.07 -9.21 -3.12
CA GLY A 59 -19.86 -9.81 -2.05
C GLY A 59 -19.12 -9.92 -0.72
N ILE A 60 -17.88 -9.49 -0.66
CA ILE A 60 -17.08 -9.48 0.58
C ILE A 60 -17.37 -8.19 1.33
N VAL A 61 -17.85 -8.32 2.57
CA VAL A 61 -18.07 -7.19 3.46
C VAL A 61 -17.02 -7.22 4.55
N MET A 62 -16.25 -6.13 4.67
CA MET A 62 -15.16 -6.02 5.61
C MET A 62 -15.20 -4.64 6.24
N GLU A 63 -15.81 -4.54 7.42
CA GLU A 63 -16.00 -3.27 8.10
C GLU A 63 -14.72 -2.76 8.77
N SER A 64 -13.88 -3.68 9.23
CA SER A 64 -12.64 -3.34 9.90
C SER A 64 -11.55 -4.37 9.60
N ASN A 65 -10.32 -3.92 9.68
CA ASN A 65 -9.14 -4.76 9.49
C ASN A 65 -8.01 -4.15 10.32
N PRO A 66 -7.35 -4.90 11.20
CA PRO A 66 -6.28 -4.35 12.03
C PRO A 66 -5.18 -3.65 11.23
N VAL A 67 -4.80 -4.18 10.07
CA VAL A 67 -3.76 -3.57 9.24
C VAL A 67 -4.18 -2.18 8.74
N TRP A 68 -5.46 -1.98 8.41
CA TRP A 68 -5.95 -0.68 7.97
C TRP A 68 -5.86 0.36 9.10
N SER A 69 -6.20 -0.03 10.32
CA SER A 69 -6.08 0.86 11.48
C SER A 69 -4.63 1.23 11.73
N ASP A 70 -3.72 0.28 11.62
CA ASP A 70 -2.28 0.51 11.81
C ASP A 70 -1.70 1.42 10.73
N ILE A 71 -2.16 1.29 9.49
CA ILE A 71 -1.77 2.19 8.39
C ILE A 71 -2.18 3.63 8.72
N LYS A 72 -3.40 3.83 9.18
CA LYS A 72 -3.89 5.18 9.54
C LYS A 72 -3.09 5.78 10.69
N VAL A 73 -2.74 4.99 11.68
CA VAL A 73 -1.90 5.44 12.81
C VAL A 73 -0.53 5.90 12.31
N VAL A 74 0.10 5.14 11.44
CA VAL A 74 1.39 5.50 10.85
C VAL A 74 1.28 6.80 10.06
N MET A 75 0.26 6.92 9.21
CA MET A 75 0.06 8.12 8.39
C MET A 75 -0.15 9.37 9.26
N GLU A 76 -0.95 9.26 10.31
CA GLU A 76 -1.19 10.36 11.24
C GLU A 76 0.09 10.78 11.97
N LYS A 77 0.90 9.81 12.39
CA LYS A 77 2.18 10.05 13.07
C LYS A 77 3.13 10.92 12.24
N TYR A 78 3.11 10.77 10.93
CA TYR A 78 3.98 11.53 10.02
C TYR A 78 3.30 12.77 9.41
N GLY A 79 2.13 13.13 9.89
CA GLY A 79 1.43 14.34 9.42
C GLY A 79 0.67 14.17 8.12
N TYR A 80 0.38 12.94 7.72
CA TYR A 80 -0.29 12.60 6.45
C TYR A 80 -1.70 12.05 6.64
N LYS A 81 -2.37 12.43 7.72
CA LYS A 81 -3.72 11.89 8.04
C LYS A 81 -4.70 11.99 6.87
N ASP A 82 -4.70 13.11 6.16
CA ASP A 82 -5.65 13.36 5.07
C ASP A 82 -5.13 12.87 3.70
N ALA A 83 -3.94 12.31 3.65
CA ALA A 83 -3.31 11.84 2.42
C ALA A 83 -3.51 10.35 2.17
N VAL A 84 -4.21 9.63 3.04
CA VAL A 84 -4.47 8.20 2.91
C VAL A 84 -5.90 7.96 2.41
N GLY A 85 -6.04 7.10 1.42
CA GLY A 85 -7.32 6.70 0.87
C GLY A 85 -7.41 5.19 0.69
N THR A 86 -8.51 4.74 0.12
CA THR A 86 -8.75 3.33 -0.18
C THR A 86 -8.81 3.12 -1.69
N ILE A 87 -8.51 1.90 -2.13
CA ILE A 87 -8.62 1.51 -3.53
C ILE A 87 -9.12 0.07 -3.60
N GLU A 88 -10.12 -0.18 -4.44
CA GLU A 88 -10.63 -1.52 -4.64
C GLU A 88 -9.57 -2.44 -5.24
N ARG A 89 -9.62 -3.72 -4.89
CA ARG A 89 -8.64 -4.74 -5.28
C ARG A 89 -8.34 -4.75 -6.78
N THR A 90 -9.36 -4.76 -7.63
CA THR A 90 -9.17 -4.79 -9.09
C THR A 90 -8.47 -3.55 -9.59
N LYS A 91 -8.86 -2.38 -9.09
CA LYS A 91 -8.22 -1.10 -9.45
C LYS A 91 -6.79 -1.02 -8.93
N PHE A 92 -6.54 -1.59 -7.75
CA PHE A 92 -5.18 -1.69 -7.20
C PHE A 92 -4.25 -2.43 -8.16
N TYR A 93 -4.70 -3.58 -8.66
CA TYR A 93 -3.90 -4.37 -9.59
C TYR A 93 -3.66 -3.64 -10.91
N GLU A 94 -4.63 -2.90 -11.41
CA GLU A 94 -4.45 -2.08 -12.61
C GLU A 94 -3.36 -1.03 -12.41
N LYS A 95 -3.41 -0.33 -11.28
CA LYS A 95 -2.44 0.70 -10.92
C LYS A 95 -1.05 0.10 -10.65
N ALA A 96 -1.00 -1.07 -10.03
CA ALA A 96 0.24 -1.76 -9.68
C ALA A 96 1.04 -2.24 -10.89
N LYS A 97 0.43 -2.37 -12.06
CA LYS A 97 1.14 -2.73 -13.30
C LYS A 97 2.25 -1.74 -13.63
N ASP A 98 2.08 -0.48 -13.29
CA ASP A 98 3.03 0.58 -13.58
C ASP A 98 4.01 0.86 -12.43
N ALA A 99 3.95 0.07 -11.36
CA ALA A 99 4.85 0.22 -10.23
C ALA A 99 6.29 -0.11 -10.62
N PHE A 100 7.24 0.67 -10.10
CA PHE A 100 8.66 0.43 -10.34
C PHE A 100 9.35 -0.37 -9.23
N VAL A 101 8.73 -0.45 -8.05
CA VAL A 101 9.23 -1.25 -6.91
C VAL A 101 8.07 -1.92 -6.19
N THR A 102 8.24 -3.19 -5.87
CA THR A 102 7.35 -3.95 -4.99
C THR A 102 8.16 -4.40 -3.77
N VAL A 103 7.74 -4.00 -2.59
CA VAL A 103 8.33 -4.42 -1.32
C VAL A 103 7.49 -5.57 -0.77
N CYS A 104 8.07 -6.77 -0.78
CA CYS A 104 7.37 -7.99 -0.36
C CYS A 104 7.56 -8.20 1.13
N THR A 105 6.48 -8.03 1.89
CA THR A 105 6.48 -8.14 3.35
C THR A 105 5.97 -9.50 3.83
N SER A 106 6.02 -9.72 5.13
CA SER A 106 5.40 -10.88 5.78
C SER A 106 4.02 -10.54 6.37
N GLU A 107 3.35 -9.49 5.86
CA GLU A 107 2.02 -9.13 6.31
C GLU A 107 1.03 -10.26 6.06
N ARG A 108 0.44 -10.80 7.12
CA ARG A 108 -0.47 -11.96 7.04
C ARG A 108 -1.94 -11.56 7.04
N GLN A 109 -2.27 -10.29 7.30
CA GLN A 109 -3.65 -9.83 7.23
C GLN A 109 -4.08 -9.70 5.77
N PRO A 110 -5.25 -10.26 5.38
CA PRO A 110 -5.76 -10.08 4.02
C PRO A 110 -6.02 -8.60 3.75
N TYR A 111 -5.91 -8.20 2.49
CA TYR A 111 -6.05 -6.81 2.08
C TYR A 111 -5.06 -5.88 2.80
N GLY A 112 -3.83 -6.37 3.02
CA GLY A 112 -2.74 -5.62 3.65
C GLY A 112 -1.82 -4.90 2.67
N CYS A 113 -2.19 -4.82 1.39
CA CYS A 113 -1.38 -4.18 0.36
C CYS A 113 -1.59 -2.68 0.35
N ILE A 114 -0.51 -1.93 0.08
CA ILE A 114 -0.49 -0.47 0.04
C ILE A 114 0.19 -0.05 -1.26
N ILE A 115 -0.31 1.01 -1.90
CA ILE A 115 0.34 1.62 -3.05
C ILE A 115 0.64 3.08 -2.74
N LEU A 116 1.87 3.51 -3.01
CA LEU A 116 2.34 4.85 -2.73
C LEU A 116 2.77 5.56 -4.02
N GLN A 117 2.47 6.84 -4.09
CA GLN A 117 2.97 7.72 -5.13
C GLN A 117 4.05 8.63 -4.55
N LYS A 118 5.27 8.48 -5.07
CA LYS A 118 6.42 9.29 -4.64
C LYS A 118 6.23 10.74 -5.07
N GLY A 119 6.52 11.64 -4.17
CA GLY A 119 6.49 13.07 -4.45
C GLY A 119 7.76 13.55 -5.15
N VAL A 120 7.78 14.84 -5.45
CA VAL A 120 8.94 15.50 -6.03
C VAL A 120 9.94 15.81 -4.92
N MET A 121 11.18 15.49 -5.18
CA MET A 121 12.26 15.77 -4.24
C MET A 121 12.88 17.14 -4.46
#